data_6dcbbeb0aaca2177a3f6daccb133393e
#
_entry.id   6dcbbeb0aaca2177a3f6daccb133393e
#
_cell.length_a   1.000
_cell.length_b   1.000
_cell.length_c   1.000
_cell.angle_alpha   90.00
_cell.angle_beta   90.00
_cell.angle_gamma   90.00
#
_symmetry.space_group_name_H-M   'P 1'
#
loop_
_entity.id
_entity.type
_entity.pdbx_description
1 polymer ?
#
loop_
_entity_poly.entity_id
_entity_poly.type
_entity_poly.pdbx_seq_one_letter_code
_entity_poly.pdbx_strand_id
1 'polypeptide(L)'
;VRNNLLQKSEAEVLQSCEQNLLEEREGFLDKNCRSVVGAILSVLSLSKNSSEQQRAANLFLSLLTCKTEVRLRESIAAVANQDPKRKLFQPLIAFLDKDKRSLASTCAHILSILFAFDATYELEPLDLVIQQCSYVADWLSSNLVDNESTPEDFRLAVLSSLCQFVRHDRPRLAFASKDNIKNLSYVLENNKQEPVSIIYKTIFVFWMLSYAHSAEAKQLVGESFEKIFISRLILEILKGYLTEKIIRVTLSFTRNLAAGNLGQRIRRELVGAGVLEQVTILSSKNWNDRDIIEDINAIQSDLEQERKVMNSFELYREEVLSGALSWTPVHKDRVFWSENVQRLDKNNFEVLGMLVRLVEETHSPLVASVACHDLAMYMKYHPSGRMHIQRYNVKDRLMELMVTGEPEVKKEALFCIQMLFLHKWDFDESS
;
A
#
# COMPACT_ATOMS: atom_id res chain seq x y z
N VAL A 1 15.82 -33.91 -28.35
CA VAL A 1 16.46 -34.71 -29.43
C VAL A 1 15.44 -35.51 -30.21
N ARG A 2 14.49 -36.26 -29.58
CA ARG A 2 13.46 -37.09 -30.28
C ARG A 2 12.56 -36.27 -31.24
N ASN A 3 12.40 -34.98 -31.08
CA ASN A 3 11.52 -34.10 -31.88
C ASN A 3 12.26 -33.00 -32.65
N ASN A 4 13.58 -33.09 -32.85
CA ASN A 4 14.42 -32.04 -33.49
C ASN A 4 14.33 -30.66 -32.82
N LEU A 5 13.94 -30.60 -31.55
CA LEU A 5 13.77 -29.32 -30.79
C LEU A 5 15.10 -28.78 -30.27
N LEU A 6 16.05 -29.66 -30.02
CA LEU A 6 17.39 -29.32 -29.51
C LEU A 6 18.46 -30.02 -30.35
N GLN A 7 19.59 -29.35 -30.53
CA GLN A 7 20.80 -30.02 -31.02
C GLN A 7 21.26 -31.03 -29.95
N LYS A 8 21.91 -32.13 -30.40
CA LYS A 8 22.38 -33.17 -29.48
C LYS A 8 23.26 -32.64 -28.35
N SER A 9 24.13 -31.67 -28.69
CA SER A 9 24.98 -30.96 -27.73
C SER A 9 24.19 -30.15 -26.68
N GLU A 10 23.09 -29.52 -27.03
CA GLU A 10 22.24 -28.74 -26.10
C GLU A 10 21.50 -29.67 -25.12
N ALA A 11 21.03 -30.81 -25.58
CA ALA A 11 20.39 -31.82 -24.72
C ALA A 11 21.36 -32.42 -23.71
N GLU A 12 22.57 -32.69 -24.12
CA GLU A 12 23.67 -33.21 -23.24
C GLU A 12 24.05 -32.15 -22.18
N VAL A 13 24.09 -30.88 -22.55
CA VAL A 13 24.39 -29.76 -21.63
C VAL A 13 23.27 -29.61 -20.58
N LEU A 14 22.00 -29.70 -20.97
CA LEU A 14 20.89 -29.62 -20.01
C LEU A 14 20.87 -30.82 -19.05
N GLN A 15 21.10 -32.02 -19.57
CA GLN A 15 21.15 -33.23 -18.74
C GLN A 15 22.30 -33.19 -17.73
N SER A 16 23.45 -32.71 -18.14
CA SER A 16 24.61 -32.53 -17.26
C SER A 16 24.35 -31.45 -16.19
N CYS A 17 23.67 -30.36 -16.55
CA CYS A 17 23.29 -29.30 -15.61
C CYS A 17 22.29 -29.80 -14.55
N GLU A 18 21.33 -30.66 -14.92
CA GLU A 18 20.37 -31.24 -13.98
C GLU A 18 21.02 -32.27 -13.03
N GLN A 19 22.01 -33.01 -13.49
CA GLN A 19 22.62 -34.12 -12.74
C GLN A 19 23.70 -33.66 -11.74
N ASN A 20 24.34 -32.52 -11.97
CA ASN A 20 25.42 -32.02 -11.11
C ASN A 20 24.90 -31.53 -9.76
N LEU A 21 25.63 -31.79 -8.67
CA LEU A 21 25.40 -31.22 -7.34
C LEU A 21 25.61 -29.68 -7.38
N LEU A 22 25.05 -28.96 -6.40
CA LEU A 22 25.02 -27.48 -6.40
C LEU A 22 26.42 -26.85 -6.57
N GLU A 23 27.45 -27.41 -5.94
CA GLU A 23 28.84 -26.90 -6.03
C GLU A 23 29.49 -27.18 -7.38
N GLU A 24 29.20 -28.32 -7.97
CA GLU A 24 29.68 -28.68 -9.33
C GLU A 24 28.89 -27.89 -10.40
N ARG A 25 27.64 -27.53 -10.15
CA ARG A 25 26.87 -26.65 -11.04
C ARG A 25 27.51 -25.30 -11.24
N GLU A 26 28.07 -24.68 -10.20
CA GLU A 26 28.71 -23.36 -10.32
C GLU A 26 29.92 -23.44 -11.28
N GLY A 27 30.79 -24.40 -11.15
CA GLY A 27 31.93 -24.59 -12.06
C GLY A 27 31.53 -24.96 -13.49
N PHE A 28 30.45 -25.70 -13.67
CA PHE A 28 29.90 -26.05 -14.97
C PHE A 28 29.24 -24.85 -15.65
N LEU A 29 28.50 -24.04 -14.89
CA LEU A 29 27.86 -22.82 -15.39
C LEU A 29 28.87 -21.77 -15.84
N ASP A 30 30.01 -21.65 -15.17
CA ASP A 30 31.09 -20.74 -15.57
C ASP A 30 31.54 -20.94 -17.03
N LYS A 31 31.46 -22.17 -17.53
CA LYS A 31 31.90 -22.53 -18.90
C LYS A 31 30.73 -22.58 -19.91
N ASN A 32 29.54 -22.95 -19.46
CA ASN A 32 28.43 -23.35 -20.35
C ASN A 32 27.18 -22.50 -20.21
N CYS A 33 27.18 -21.41 -19.43
CA CYS A 33 25.99 -20.66 -19.05
C CYS A 33 25.15 -20.21 -20.25
N ARG A 34 25.77 -19.72 -21.33
CA ARG A 34 25.06 -19.29 -22.56
C ARG A 34 24.33 -20.46 -23.22
N SER A 35 24.99 -21.61 -23.34
CA SER A 35 24.41 -22.81 -23.96
C SER A 35 23.22 -23.33 -23.16
N VAL A 36 23.33 -23.31 -21.81
CA VAL A 36 22.26 -23.74 -20.89
C VAL A 36 21.05 -22.81 -21.03
N VAL A 37 21.25 -21.49 -20.96
CA VAL A 37 20.16 -20.49 -21.11
C VAL A 37 19.51 -20.61 -22.48
N GLY A 38 20.30 -20.71 -23.54
CA GLY A 38 19.79 -20.88 -24.91
C GLY A 38 18.96 -22.13 -25.08
N ALA A 39 19.42 -23.26 -24.54
CA ALA A 39 18.70 -24.55 -24.58
C ALA A 39 17.41 -24.51 -23.77
N ILE A 40 17.39 -23.90 -22.58
CA ILE A 40 16.19 -23.74 -21.77
C ILE A 40 15.13 -22.94 -22.53
N LEU A 41 15.50 -21.79 -23.11
CA LEU A 41 14.59 -20.94 -23.89
C LEU A 41 14.06 -21.67 -25.15
N SER A 42 14.88 -22.51 -25.78
CA SER A 42 14.47 -23.34 -26.91
C SER A 42 13.42 -24.39 -26.49
N VAL A 43 13.60 -25.05 -25.35
CA VAL A 43 12.59 -26.01 -24.81
C VAL A 43 11.28 -25.27 -24.48
N LEU A 44 11.35 -24.10 -23.80
CA LEU A 44 10.16 -23.33 -23.44
C LEU A 44 9.39 -22.86 -24.67
N SER A 45 10.09 -22.48 -25.75
CA SER A 45 9.47 -21.96 -26.97
C SER A 45 8.93 -23.05 -27.89
N LEU A 46 9.62 -24.16 -28.03
CA LEU A 46 9.40 -25.14 -29.10
C LEU A 46 8.76 -26.45 -28.61
N SER A 47 8.93 -26.85 -27.34
CA SER A 47 8.35 -28.09 -26.83
C SER A 47 6.83 -27.97 -26.70
N LYS A 48 6.12 -29.04 -27.14
CA LYS A 48 4.69 -29.21 -26.90
C LYS A 48 4.40 -30.03 -25.63
N ASN A 49 5.45 -30.59 -25.01
CA ASN A 49 5.32 -31.43 -23.82
C ASN A 49 5.37 -30.55 -22.56
N SER A 50 4.26 -30.52 -21.84
CA SER A 50 4.12 -29.74 -20.61
C SER A 50 5.10 -30.14 -19.51
N SER A 51 5.44 -31.42 -19.39
CA SER A 51 6.41 -31.90 -18.39
C SER A 51 7.80 -31.39 -18.68
N GLU A 52 8.22 -31.37 -19.95
CA GLU A 52 9.51 -30.81 -20.37
C GLU A 52 9.55 -29.30 -20.14
N GLN A 53 8.48 -28.57 -20.46
CA GLN A 53 8.36 -27.13 -20.22
C GLN A 53 8.46 -26.83 -18.72
N GLN A 54 7.78 -27.58 -17.86
CA GLN A 54 7.83 -27.40 -16.41
C GLN A 54 9.25 -27.65 -15.86
N ARG A 55 9.92 -28.71 -16.33
CA ARG A 55 11.31 -29.02 -15.93
C ARG A 55 12.27 -27.92 -16.36
N ALA A 56 12.14 -27.41 -17.59
CA ALA A 56 12.95 -26.33 -18.10
C ALA A 56 12.72 -25.03 -17.30
N ALA A 57 11.47 -24.70 -16.98
CA ALA A 57 11.14 -23.54 -16.15
C ALA A 57 11.71 -23.67 -14.73
N ASN A 58 11.56 -24.83 -14.09
CA ASN A 58 12.12 -25.08 -12.76
C ASN A 58 13.66 -24.99 -12.75
N LEU A 59 14.32 -25.53 -13.78
CA LEU A 59 15.77 -25.42 -13.94
C LEU A 59 16.16 -23.94 -14.10
N PHE A 60 15.47 -23.18 -14.95
CA PHE A 60 15.74 -21.77 -15.15
C PHE A 60 15.59 -20.98 -13.84
N LEU A 61 14.50 -21.21 -13.09
CA LEU A 61 14.29 -20.58 -11.79
C LEU A 61 15.40 -20.92 -10.80
N SER A 62 15.84 -22.21 -10.75
CA SER A 62 16.92 -22.62 -9.86
C SER A 62 18.25 -21.95 -10.19
N LEU A 63 18.50 -21.70 -11.47
CA LEU A 63 19.69 -20.96 -11.92
C LEU A 63 19.62 -19.48 -11.53
N LEU A 64 18.46 -18.84 -11.70
CA LEU A 64 18.25 -17.43 -11.35
C LEU A 64 18.36 -17.16 -9.84
N THR A 65 18.20 -18.17 -9.01
CA THR A 65 18.27 -18.08 -7.54
C THR A 65 19.62 -18.55 -6.97
N CYS A 66 20.56 -18.98 -7.80
CA CYS A 66 21.91 -19.39 -7.38
C CYS A 66 22.83 -18.20 -7.08
N LYS A 67 23.92 -18.46 -6.34
CA LYS A 67 24.91 -17.43 -5.95
C LYS A 67 25.72 -16.83 -7.13
N THR A 68 25.72 -17.47 -8.30
CA THR A 68 26.40 -17.01 -9.54
C THR A 68 25.63 -15.94 -10.31
N GLU A 69 24.86 -15.14 -9.64
CA GLU A 69 23.86 -14.20 -10.19
C GLU A 69 24.44 -13.24 -11.25
N VAL A 70 25.61 -12.68 -11.06
CA VAL A 70 26.21 -11.68 -11.97
C VAL A 70 26.55 -12.29 -13.34
N ARG A 71 27.23 -13.45 -13.36
CA ARG A 71 27.61 -14.12 -14.62
C ARG A 71 26.41 -14.66 -15.39
N LEU A 72 25.39 -15.12 -14.64
CA LEU A 72 24.15 -15.55 -15.27
C LEU A 72 23.43 -14.39 -15.95
N ARG A 73 23.38 -13.22 -15.31
CA ARG A 73 22.82 -11.99 -15.88
C ARG A 73 23.52 -11.59 -17.18
N GLU A 74 24.84 -11.57 -17.18
CA GLU A 74 25.65 -11.29 -18.36
C GLU A 74 25.40 -12.30 -19.49
N SER A 75 25.22 -13.57 -19.15
CA SER A 75 24.93 -14.62 -20.12
C SER A 75 23.53 -14.50 -20.71
N ILE A 76 22.53 -14.14 -19.91
CA ILE A 76 21.16 -13.87 -20.36
C ILE A 76 21.19 -12.66 -21.31
N ALA A 77 21.85 -11.57 -20.93
CA ALA A 77 22.01 -10.39 -21.78
C ALA A 77 22.73 -10.73 -23.10
N ALA A 78 23.78 -11.55 -23.05
CA ALA A 78 24.47 -12.00 -24.25
C ALA A 78 23.58 -12.86 -25.17
N VAL A 79 22.70 -13.71 -24.61
CA VAL A 79 21.73 -14.50 -25.39
C VAL A 79 20.65 -13.59 -26.00
N ALA A 80 20.14 -12.62 -25.23
CA ALA A 80 19.16 -11.65 -25.72
C ALA A 80 19.73 -10.80 -26.90
N ASN A 81 20.97 -10.35 -26.78
CA ASN A 81 21.62 -9.49 -27.79
C ASN A 81 22.08 -10.23 -29.06
N GLN A 82 22.22 -11.57 -29.04
CA GLN A 82 22.63 -12.35 -30.21
C GLN A 82 21.54 -12.40 -31.29
N ASP A 83 20.30 -12.35 -30.90
CA ASP A 83 19.15 -12.33 -31.84
C ASP A 83 18.11 -11.29 -31.38
N PRO A 84 18.17 -10.06 -31.87
CA PRO A 84 17.21 -8.99 -31.54
C PRO A 84 15.75 -9.34 -31.87
N LYS A 85 15.52 -10.35 -32.70
CA LYS A 85 14.16 -10.86 -32.99
C LYS A 85 13.69 -11.89 -31.95
N ARG A 86 14.58 -12.40 -31.13
CA ARG A 86 14.28 -13.38 -30.08
C ARG A 86 13.77 -12.65 -28.85
N LYS A 87 12.44 -12.59 -28.73
CA LYS A 87 11.77 -12.01 -27.56
C LYS A 87 11.98 -12.90 -26.35
N LEU A 88 12.78 -12.47 -25.38
CA LEU A 88 13.13 -13.27 -24.18
C LEU A 88 11.92 -13.53 -23.30
N PHE A 89 11.07 -12.53 -23.10
CA PHE A 89 9.94 -12.59 -22.18
C PHE A 89 8.70 -13.24 -22.81
N GLN A 90 8.52 -13.11 -24.11
CA GLN A 90 7.32 -13.58 -24.80
C GLN A 90 7.00 -15.07 -24.62
N PRO A 91 7.99 -16.02 -24.67
CA PRO A 91 7.72 -17.43 -24.41
C PRO A 91 7.21 -17.69 -22.99
N LEU A 92 7.72 -16.95 -22.00
CA LEU A 92 7.30 -17.07 -20.59
C LEU A 92 5.90 -16.49 -20.38
N ILE A 93 5.62 -15.33 -20.96
CA ILE A 93 4.31 -14.67 -20.91
C ILE A 93 3.21 -15.58 -21.51
N ALA A 94 3.50 -16.26 -22.61
CA ALA A 94 2.56 -17.18 -23.25
C ALA A 94 2.11 -18.36 -22.36
N PHE A 95 2.78 -18.62 -21.24
CA PHE A 95 2.38 -19.63 -20.26
C PHE A 95 1.43 -19.09 -19.19
N LEU A 96 1.32 -17.79 -19.03
CA LEU A 96 0.42 -17.18 -18.06
C LEU A 96 -1.05 -17.40 -18.41
N ASP A 97 -1.38 -17.47 -19.71
CA ASP A 97 -2.76 -17.67 -20.21
C ASP A 97 -3.21 -19.15 -20.26
N LYS A 98 -2.35 -20.07 -19.88
CA LYS A 98 -2.66 -21.49 -19.94
C LYS A 98 -3.20 -22.00 -18.61
N ASP A 99 -4.16 -22.93 -18.65
CA ASP A 99 -4.79 -23.55 -17.47
C ASP A 99 -3.83 -24.31 -16.52
N LYS A 100 -2.52 -24.20 -16.73
CA LYS A 100 -1.49 -24.90 -15.97
C LYS A 100 -0.90 -24.01 -14.89
N ARG A 101 -1.60 -23.86 -13.78
CA ARG A 101 -1.25 -23.00 -12.64
C ARG A 101 0.21 -23.14 -12.18
N SER A 102 0.74 -24.39 -12.11
CA SER A 102 2.12 -24.62 -11.68
C SER A 102 3.16 -24.02 -12.63
N LEU A 103 2.99 -24.20 -13.94
CA LEU A 103 3.90 -23.63 -14.93
C LEU A 103 3.75 -22.10 -15.00
N ALA A 104 2.51 -21.62 -14.96
CA ALA A 104 2.22 -20.19 -14.98
C ALA A 104 2.86 -19.47 -13.78
N SER A 105 2.73 -20.00 -12.55
CA SER A 105 3.35 -19.39 -11.36
C SER A 105 4.89 -19.40 -11.42
N THR A 106 5.48 -20.51 -11.93
CA THR A 106 6.94 -20.58 -12.13
C THR A 106 7.41 -19.54 -13.16
N CYS A 107 6.70 -19.42 -14.29
CA CYS A 107 7.02 -18.43 -15.33
C CYS A 107 6.84 -16.99 -14.83
N ALA A 108 5.78 -16.73 -14.05
CA ALA A 108 5.56 -15.42 -13.42
C ALA A 108 6.72 -15.05 -12.47
N HIS A 109 7.23 -16.02 -11.72
CA HIS A 109 8.36 -15.80 -10.83
C HIS A 109 9.67 -15.52 -11.60
N ILE A 110 9.93 -16.26 -12.67
CA ILE A 110 11.05 -16.02 -13.58
C ILE A 110 10.96 -14.61 -14.18
N LEU A 111 9.79 -14.24 -14.73
CA LEU A 111 9.55 -12.90 -15.29
C LEU A 111 9.80 -11.81 -14.27
N SER A 112 9.34 -11.99 -13.03
CA SER A 112 9.53 -11.03 -11.94
C SER A 112 11.01 -10.79 -11.64
N ILE A 113 11.85 -11.82 -11.72
CA ILE A 113 13.31 -11.70 -11.57
C ILE A 113 13.94 -11.05 -12.80
N LEU A 114 13.52 -11.44 -14.01
CA LEU A 114 14.09 -10.93 -15.26
C LEU A 114 13.79 -9.44 -15.49
N PHE A 115 12.62 -8.93 -15.08
CA PHE A 115 12.33 -7.50 -15.14
C PHE A 115 13.24 -6.67 -14.23
N ALA A 116 13.73 -7.26 -13.12
CA ALA A 116 14.76 -6.65 -12.31
C ALA A 116 16.09 -6.55 -13.06
N PHE A 117 16.43 -7.58 -13.85
CA PHE A 117 17.65 -7.60 -14.66
C PHE A 117 17.56 -6.64 -15.84
N ASP A 118 16.41 -6.54 -16.50
CA ASP A 118 16.19 -5.63 -17.62
C ASP A 118 16.51 -4.17 -17.26
N ALA A 119 16.20 -3.74 -16.05
CA ALA A 119 16.53 -2.41 -15.57
C ALA A 119 18.04 -2.07 -15.66
N THR A 120 18.90 -3.10 -15.65
CA THR A 120 20.37 -2.93 -15.71
C THR A 120 20.97 -3.27 -17.08
N TYR A 121 20.38 -4.24 -17.81
CA TYR A 121 20.98 -4.84 -19.01
C TYR A 121 20.22 -4.57 -20.30
N GLU A 122 19.06 -3.89 -20.24
CA GLU A 122 18.22 -3.56 -21.41
C GLU A 122 17.97 -4.78 -22.31
N LEU A 123 17.37 -5.82 -21.76
CA LEU A 123 17.21 -7.13 -22.41
C LEU A 123 16.25 -7.09 -23.63
N GLU A 124 15.29 -6.18 -23.62
CA GLU A 124 14.32 -5.94 -24.70
C GLU A 124 14.05 -4.43 -24.86
N PRO A 125 13.46 -4.00 -26.01
CA PRO A 125 13.07 -2.62 -26.23
C PRO A 125 12.13 -2.10 -25.12
N LEU A 126 12.39 -0.87 -24.65
CA LEU A 126 11.71 -0.29 -23.48
C LEU A 126 10.18 -0.32 -23.58
N ASP A 127 9.62 0.07 -24.74
CA ASP A 127 8.17 0.09 -24.94
C ASP A 127 7.55 -1.31 -24.78
N LEU A 128 8.24 -2.33 -25.27
CA LEU A 128 7.80 -3.71 -25.16
C LEU A 128 7.86 -4.18 -23.70
N VAL A 129 8.95 -3.84 -22.98
CA VAL A 129 9.10 -4.19 -21.56
C VAL A 129 8.00 -3.52 -20.70
N ILE A 130 7.67 -2.26 -20.97
CA ILE A 130 6.59 -1.57 -20.26
C ILE A 130 5.24 -2.28 -20.46
N GLN A 131 4.93 -2.65 -21.70
CA GLN A 131 3.70 -3.39 -22.02
C GLN A 131 3.66 -4.75 -21.34
N GLN A 132 4.78 -5.48 -21.35
CA GLN A 132 4.90 -6.80 -20.74
C GLN A 132 4.83 -6.72 -19.21
N CYS A 133 5.46 -5.73 -18.57
CA CYS A 133 5.35 -5.46 -17.15
C CYS A 133 3.89 -5.21 -16.75
N SER A 134 3.15 -4.39 -17.52
CA SER A 134 1.73 -4.13 -17.25
C SER A 134 0.89 -5.40 -17.33
N TYR A 135 1.13 -6.22 -18.34
CA TYR A 135 0.42 -7.50 -18.49
C TYR A 135 0.68 -8.45 -17.31
N VAL A 136 1.95 -8.60 -16.90
CA VAL A 136 2.33 -9.47 -15.77
C VAL A 136 1.78 -8.92 -14.45
N ALA A 137 1.78 -7.60 -14.26
CA ALA A 137 1.18 -6.95 -13.10
C ALA A 137 -0.33 -7.29 -12.97
N ASP A 138 -1.07 -7.18 -14.07
CA ASP A 138 -2.49 -7.48 -14.13
C ASP A 138 -2.75 -8.97 -13.85
N TRP A 139 -1.93 -9.86 -14.43
CA TRP A 139 -2.03 -11.29 -14.20
C TRP A 139 -1.76 -11.65 -12.72
N LEU A 140 -0.70 -11.10 -12.12
CA LEU A 140 -0.37 -11.33 -10.71
C LEU A 140 -1.50 -10.85 -9.79
N SER A 141 -2.04 -9.66 -10.06
CA SER A 141 -3.10 -9.07 -9.27
C SER A 141 -4.42 -9.83 -9.37
N SER A 142 -4.85 -10.21 -10.58
CA SER A 142 -6.12 -10.91 -10.81
C SER A 142 -6.17 -12.29 -10.14
N ASN A 143 -5.02 -12.97 -10.03
CA ASN A 143 -4.93 -14.29 -9.38
C ASN A 143 -4.92 -14.23 -7.84
N LEU A 144 -5.05 -13.05 -7.23
CA LEU A 144 -5.18 -12.88 -5.77
C LEU A 144 -6.62 -12.69 -5.31
N VAL A 145 -7.54 -12.28 -6.19
CA VAL A 145 -8.91 -11.86 -5.83
C VAL A 145 -9.86 -13.04 -5.67
N ASP A 146 -9.67 -14.12 -6.43
CA ASP A 146 -10.54 -15.29 -6.37
C ASP A 146 -10.06 -16.30 -5.31
N ASN A 147 -10.64 -16.20 -4.10
CA ASN A 147 -10.24 -16.98 -2.94
C ASN A 147 -10.88 -18.38 -2.91
N GLU A 148 -12.08 -18.57 -3.49
CA GLU A 148 -12.84 -19.82 -3.35
C GLU A 148 -12.35 -20.94 -4.29
N SER A 149 -11.88 -20.57 -5.48
CA SER A 149 -11.44 -21.55 -6.50
C SER A 149 -9.91 -21.67 -6.61
N THR A 150 -9.15 -20.77 -5.96
CA THR A 150 -7.69 -20.71 -6.11
C THR A 150 -6.96 -21.34 -4.91
N PRO A 151 -6.17 -22.43 -5.12
CA PRO A 151 -5.43 -23.08 -4.04
C PRO A 151 -4.47 -22.13 -3.32
N GLU A 152 -4.33 -22.33 -2.00
CA GLU A 152 -3.44 -21.53 -1.15
C GLU A 152 -1.99 -21.52 -1.66
N ASP A 153 -1.45 -22.69 -2.01
CA ASP A 153 -0.08 -22.81 -2.52
C ASP A 153 0.16 -21.99 -3.78
N PHE A 154 -0.84 -21.92 -4.66
CA PHE A 154 -0.73 -21.11 -5.88
C PHE A 154 -0.76 -19.61 -5.54
N ARG A 155 -1.63 -19.17 -4.64
CA ARG A 155 -1.70 -17.78 -4.18
C ARG A 155 -0.40 -17.37 -3.49
N LEU A 156 0.19 -18.25 -2.68
CA LEU A 156 1.50 -18.03 -2.06
C LEU A 156 2.63 -17.91 -3.09
N ALA A 157 2.58 -18.70 -4.18
CA ALA A 157 3.54 -18.60 -5.28
C ALA A 157 3.37 -17.28 -6.05
N VAL A 158 2.13 -16.85 -6.31
CA VAL A 158 1.81 -15.56 -6.94
C VAL A 158 2.31 -14.40 -6.08
N LEU A 159 2.03 -14.39 -4.77
CA LEU A 159 2.54 -13.38 -3.83
C LEU A 159 4.08 -13.38 -3.75
N SER A 160 4.72 -14.55 -3.82
CA SER A 160 6.19 -14.64 -3.86
C SER A 160 6.76 -14.00 -5.11
N SER A 161 6.09 -14.21 -6.26
CA SER A 161 6.46 -13.58 -7.53
C SER A 161 6.26 -12.07 -7.46
N LEU A 162 5.16 -11.62 -6.86
CA LEU A 162 4.85 -10.21 -6.67
C LEU A 162 5.87 -9.52 -5.75
N CYS A 163 6.32 -10.19 -4.67
CA CYS A 163 7.39 -9.68 -3.81
C CYS A 163 8.70 -9.41 -4.58
N GLN A 164 9.01 -10.21 -5.58
CA GLN A 164 10.16 -9.97 -6.46
C GLN A 164 9.88 -8.89 -7.49
N PHE A 165 8.68 -8.90 -8.09
CA PHE A 165 8.27 -7.98 -9.12
C PHE A 165 8.35 -6.51 -8.66
N VAL A 166 7.83 -6.20 -7.48
CA VAL A 166 7.78 -4.82 -6.96
C VAL A 166 9.09 -4.30 -6.36
N ARG A 167 10.22 -4.97 -6.56
CA ARG A 167 11.53 -4.51 -6.04
C ARG A 167 12.09 -3.30 -6.77
N HIS A 168 11.72 -3.10 -8.02
CA HIS A 168 12.23 -2.02 -8.87
C HIS A 168 11.12 -1.06 -9.29
N ASP A 169 11.45 0.20 -9.54
CA ASP A 169 10.46 1.25 -9.81
C ASP A 169 9.64 1.00 -11.07
N ARG A 170 10.23 0.47 -12.15
CA ARG A 170 9.49 0.18 -13.39
C ARG A 170 8.33 -0.82 -13.17
N PRO A 171 8.56 -2.01 -12.57
CA PRO A 171 7.47 -2.91 -12.20
C PRO A 171 6.50 -2.32 -11.14
N ARG A 172 6.97 -1.47 -10.20
CA ARG A 172 6.09 -0.74 -9.26
C ARG A 172 5.13 0.17 -9.98
N LEU A 173 5.62 0.96 -10.95
CA LEU A 173 4.80 1.82 -11.81
C LEU A 173 3.75 1.01 -12.55
N ALA A 174 4.15 -0.10 -13.18
CA ALA A 174 3.23 -0.98 -13.89
C ALA A 174 2.15 -1.55 -12.95
N PHE A 175 2.51 -1.92 -11.71
CA PHE A 175 1.57 -2.42 -10.73
C PHE A 175 0.66 -1.34 -10.16
N ALA A 176 1.16 -0.12 -9.95
CA ALA A 176 0.40 1.00 -9.42
C ALA A 176 -0.49 1.70 -10.45
N SER A 177 -0.22 1.54 -11.75
CA SER A 177 -0.92 2.26 -12.83
C SER A 177 -2.39 1.86 -13.05
N LYS A 178 -2.82 0.75 -12.48
CA LYS A 178 -4.20 0.22 -12.56
C LYS A 178 -4.73 -0.12 -11.16
N ASP A 179 -5.88 -0.78 -11.10
CA ASP A 179 -6.52 -1.19 -9.84
C ASP A 179 -5.82 -2.38 -9.13
N ASN A 180 -4.56 -2.70 -9.49
CA ASN A 180 -3.84 -3.85 -8.95
C ASN A 180 -3.57 -3.73 -7.45
N ILE A 181 -3.30 -2.51 -6.97
CA ILE A 181 -3.13 -2.23 -5.53
C ILE A 181 -4.46 -2.43 -4.77
N LYS A 182 -5.59 -2.08 -5.39
CA LYS A 182 -6.92 -2.33 -4.84
C LYS A 182 -7.21 -3.84 -4.73
N ASN A 183 -6.88 -4.61 -5.77
CA ASN A 183 -7.02 -6.07 -5.72
C ASN A 183 -6.16 -6.68 -4.61
N LEU A 184 -4.96 -6.14 -4.39
CA LEU A 184 -4.10 -6.58 -3.29
C LEU A 184 -4.70 -6.21 -1.91
N SER A 185 -5.36 -5.05 -1.75
CA SER A 185 -5.99 -4.65 -0.49
C SER A 185 -7.15 -5.56 -0.10
N TYR A 186 -7.87 -6.11 -1.09
CA TYR A 186 -8.96 -7.05 -0.86
C TYR A 186 -8.54 -8.28 -0.04
N VAL A 187 -7.29 -8.75 -0.22
CA VAL A 187 -6.73 -9.85 0.58
C VAL A 187 -6.65 -9.47 2.07
N LEU A 188 -6.32 -8.21 2.40
CA LEU A 188 -6.25 -7.73 3.79
C LEU A 188 -7.63 -7.41 4.37
N GLU A 189 -8.57 -6.94 3.56
CA GLU A 189 -9.95 -6.66 3.98
C GLU A 189 -10.67 -7.95 4.42
N ASN A 190 -10.36 -9.07 3.76
CA ASN A 190 -10.89 -10.40 4.08
C ASN A 190 -9.99 -11.20 5.04
N ASN A 191 -9.13 -10.55 5.79
CA ASN A 191 -8.04 -11.13 6.58
C ASN A 191 -8.44 -12.22 7.59
N LYS A 192 -9.67 -12.21 8.12
CA LYS A 192 -10.14 -13.17 9.13
C LYS A 192 -10.20 -14.62 8.63
N GLN A 193 -10.24 -14.83 7.33
CA GLN A 193 -10.33 -16.14 6.69
C GLN A 193 -8.99 -16.55 6.04
N GLU A 194 -8.02 -15.62 5.99
CA GLU A 194 -6.77 -15.85 5.29
C GLU A 194 -5.67 -16.45 6.18
N PRO A 195 -4.87 -17.39 5.64
CA PRO A 195 -3.68 -17.89 6.33
C PRO A 195 -2.69 -16.76 6.67
N VAL A 196 -2.03 -16.87 7.82
CA VAL A 196 -1.02 -15.90 8.29
C VAL A 196 0.10 -15.69 7.28
N SER A 197 0.46 -16.74 6.51
CA SER A 197 1.47 -16.68 5.45
C SER A 197 1.08 -15.77 4.29
N ILE A 198 -0.19 -15.78 3.90
CA ILE A 198 -0.76 -14.91 2.86
C ILE A 198 -0.78 -13.46 3.37
N ILE A 199 -1.32 -13.22 4.56
CA ILE A 199 -1.37 -11.89 5.17
C ILE A 199 0.04 -11.29 5.27
N TYR A 200 1.01 -12.05 5.79
CA TYR A 200 2.39 -11.60 5.90
C TYR A 200 2.98 -11.18 4.55
N LYS A 201 2.84 -12.01 3.50
CA LYS A 201 3.38 -11.70 2.18
C LYS A 201 2.67 -10.51 1.54
N THR A 202 1.37 -10.36 1.77
CA THR A 202 0.60 -9.22 1.26
C THR A 202 1.08 -7.92 1.89
N ILE A 203 1.26 -7.87 3.21
CA ILE A 203 1.82 -6.71 3.91
C ILE A 203 3.25 -6.44 3.42
N PHE A 204 4.04 -7.49 3.22
CA PHE A 204 5.40 -7.36 2.70
C PHE A 204 5.42 -6.72 1.29
N VAL A 205 4.46 -7.04 0.41
CA VAL A 205 4.33 -6.37 -0.89
C VAL A 205 4.01 -4.89 -0.72
N PHE A 206 3.07 -4.52 0.17
CA PHE A 206 2.79 -3.12 0.49
C PHE A 206 4.02 -2.39 1.02
N TRP A 207 4.79 -3.05 1.90
CA TRP A 207 6.06 -2.51 2.40
C TRP A 207 7.05 -2.28 1.25
N MET A 208 7.22 -3.25 0.34
CA MET A 208 8.08 -3.10 -0.82
C MET A 208 7.62 -1.99 -1.77
N LEU A 209 6.30 -1.79 -1.96
CA LEU A 209 5.75 -0.68 -2.73
C LEU A 209 6.09 0.68 -2.11
N SER A 210 6.16 0.78 -0.78
CA SER A 210 6.50 2.02 -0.07
C SER A 210 7.95 2.49 -0.28
N TYR A 211 8.83 1.65 -0.85
CA TYR A 211 10.19 2.01 -1.27
C TYR A 211 10.26 2.59 -2.68
N ALA A 212 9.20 3.19 -3.20
CA ALA A 212 9.26 3.91 -4.48
C ALA A 212 10.32 5.03 -4.42
N HIS A 213 11.18 5.12 -5.43
CA HIS A 213 12.27 6.10 -5.47
C HIS A 213 12.02 7.22 -6.46
N SER A 214 11.54 6.90 -7.67
CA SER A 214 11.21 7.93 -8.67
C SER A 214 10.00 8.76 -8.24
N ALA A 215 9.96 10.03 -8.64
CA ALA A 215 8.85 10.93 -8.31
C ALA A 215 7.51 10.38 -8.83
N GLU A 216 7.51 9.82 -10.04
CA GLU A 216 6.33 9.23 -10.66
C GLU A 216 5.83 7.99 -9.88
N ALA A 217 6.74 7.08 -9.48
CA ALA A 217 6.38 5.91 -8.68
C ALA A 217 5.84 6.31 -7.31
N LYS A 218 6.44 7.30 -6.64
CA LYS A 218 5.96 7.84 -5.36
C LYS A 218 4.55 8.39 -5.47
N GLN A 219 4.30 9.18 -6.52
CA GLN A 219 2.99 9.76 -6.75
C GLN A 219 1.93 8.68 -6.99
N LEU A 220 2.14 7.77 -7.94
CA LEU A 220 1.17 6.73 -8.29
C LEU A 220 0.89 5.76 -7.14
N VAL A 221 1.92 5.30 -6.44
CA VAL A 221 1.76 4.43 -5.27
C VAL A 221 1.03 5.18 -4.14
N GLY A 222 1.40 6.45 -3.89
CA GLY A 222 0.76 7.29 -2.89
C GLY A 222 -0.72 7.49 -3.15
N GLU A 223 -1.09 7.90 -4.37
CA GLU A 223 -2.50 8.07 -4.78
C GLU A 223 -3.29 6.76 -4.69
N SER A 224 -2.66 5.62 -5.01
CA SER A 224 -3.29 4.31 -4.90
C SER A 224 -3.52 3.91 -3.45
N PHE A 225 -2.59 4.22 -2.55
CA PHE A 225 -2.72 3.96 -1.11
C PHE A 225 -3.81 4.82 -0.48
N GLU A 226 -3.95 6.09 -0.90
CA GLU A 226 -5.04 6.96 -0.47
C GLU A 226 -6.40 6.39 -0.90
N LYS A 227 -6.54 5.96 -2.15
CA LYS A 227 -7.79 5.38 -2.67
C LYS A 227 -8.28 4.15 -1.91
N ILE A 228 -7.38 3.35 -1.36
CA ILE A 228 -7.71 2.14 -0.59
C ILE A 228 -7.77 2.39 0.93
N PHE A 229 -7.60 3.63 1.39
CA PHE A 229 -7.55 3.98 2.82
C PHE A 229 -6.55 3.13 3.59
N ILE A 230 -5.30 3.06 3.09
CA ILE A 230 -4.24 2.19 3.63
C ILE A 230 -4.03 2.37 5.14
N SER A 231 -4.20 3.58 5.66
CA SER A 231 -4.08 3.90 7.09
C SER A 231 -5.07 3.11 7.95
N ARG A 232 -6.29 2.91 7.45
CA ARG A 232 -7.32 2.12 8.11
C ARG A 232 -6.97 0.63 8.12
N LEU A 233 -6.50 0.11 6.98
CA LEU A 233 -6.04 -1.28 6.89
C LEU A 233 -4.88 -1.57 7.86
N ILE A 234 -3.92 -0.67 7.95
CA ILE A 234 -2.80 -0.74 8.92
C ILE A 234 -3.35 -0.81 10.34
N LEU A 235 -4.26 0.09 10.70
CA LEU A 235 -4.86 0.12 12.04
C LEU A 235 -5.56 -1.19 12.39
N GLU A 236 -6.35 -1.75 11.46
CA GLU A 236 -7.06 -3.02 11.64
C GLU A 236 -6.07 -4.18 11.84
N ILE A 237 -4.99 -4.22 11.09
CA ILE A 237 -3.95 -5.23 11.23
C ILE A 237 -3.25 -5.11 12.60
N LEU A 238 -2.83 -3.91 13.00
CA LEU A 238 -2.15 -3.66 14.27
C LEU A 238 -3.04 -3.97 15.50
N LYS A 239 -4.37 -3.90 15.35
CA LYS A 239 -5.34 -4.31 16.38
C LYS A 239 -5.65 -5.80 16.38
N GLY A 240 -5.70 -6.40 15.19
CA GLY A 240 -6.19 -7.77 15.00
C GLY A 240 -5.13 -8.85 15.19
N TYR A 241 -3.86 -8.56 14.93
CA TYR A 241 -2.79 -9.55 14.99
C TYR A 241 -1.83 -9.28 16.13
N LEU A 242 -1.46 -10.37 16.85
CA LEU A 242 -0.54 -10.31 17.99
C LEU A 242 0.79 -11.03 17.71
N THR A 243 0.95 -11.66 16.55
CA THR A 243 2.20 -12.34 16.18
C THR A 243 3.29 -11.34 15.84
N GLU A 244 4.45 -11.44 16.51
CA GLU A 244 5.60 -10.53 16.28
C GLU A 244 5.95 -10.36 14.80
N LYS A 245 5.88 -11.47 14.03
CA LYS A 245 6.19 -11.44 12.60
C LYS A 245 5.29 -10.50 11.78
N ILE A 246 3.98 -10.49 12.06
CA ILE A 246 3.01 -9.60 11.37
C ILE A 246 3.20 -8.17 11.86
N ILE A 247 3.31 -7.98 13.17
CA ILE A 247 3.52 -6.66 13.78
C ILE A 247 4.80 -6.01 13.23
N ARG A 248 5.91 -6.75 13.18
CA ARG A 248 7.18 -6.26 12.66
C ARG A 248 7.06 -5.72 11.23
N VAL A 249 6.55 -6.54 10.29
CA VAL A 249 6.45 -6.09 8.89
C VAL A 249 5.47 -4.93 8.73
N THR A 250 4.38 -4.91 9.52
CA THR A 250 3.40 -3.82 9.50
C THR A 250 4.00 -2.53 10.05
N LEU A 251 4.76 -2.59 11.14
CA LEU A 251 5.45 -1.41 11.69
C LEU A 251 6.52 -0.89 10.74
N SER A 252 7.34 -1.76 10.14
CA SER A 252 8.34 -1.33 9.15
C SER A 252 7.67 -0.67 7.93
N PHE A 253 6.53 -1.17 7.48
CA PHE A 253 5.72 -0.53 6.44
C PHE A 253 5.19 0.83 6.92
N THR A 254 4.58 0.89 8.10
CA THR A 254 4.04 2.12 8.70
C THR A 254 5.13 3.18 8.89
N ARG A 255 6.34 2.79 9.29
CA ARG A 255 7.50 3.69 9.42
C ARG A 255 7.83 4.39 8.10
N ASN A 256 7.85 3.66 6.97
CA ASN A 256 8.10 4.27 5.67
C ASN A 256 7.03 5.32 5.31
N LEU A 257 5.78 5.06 5.65
CA LEU A 257 4.68 6.01 5.42
C LEU A 257 4.77 7.22 6.38
N ALA A 258 5.06 6.98 7.65
CA ALA A 258 5.22 8.02 8.67
C ALA A 258 6.40 8.94 8.37
N ALA A 259 7.49 8.42 7.80
CA ALA A 259 8.61 9.21 7.31
C ALA A 259 8.25 10.14 6.13
N GLY A 260 7.07 9.98 5.52
CA GLY A 260 6.58 10.82 4.43
C GLY A 260 7.12 10.47 3.06
N ASN A 261 7.66 9.27 2.87
CA ASN A 261 8.24 8.83 1.59
C ASN A 261 7.25 8.90 0.41
N LEU A 262 5.96 8.66 0.65
CA LEU A 262 4.88 8.71 -0.34
C LEU A 262 4.00 9.97 -0.23
N GLY A 263 4.43 10.97 0.52
CA GLY A 263 3.75 12.26 0.63
C GLY A 263 3.17 12.53 2.02
N GLN A 264 2.94 13.81 2.30
CA GLN A 264 2.46 14.29 3.59
C GLN A 264 0.99 13.91 3.85
N ARG A 265 0.20 13.74 2.80
CA ARG A 265 -1.21 13.40 2.93
C ARG A 265 -1.42 12.05 3.61
N ILE A 266 -0.68 11.00 3.21
CA ILE A 266 -0.74 9.68 3.87
C ILE A 266 -0.33 9.78 5.34
N ARG A 267 0.70 10.58 5.66
CA ARG A 267 1.12 10.82 7.04
C ARG A 267 -0.02 11.42 7.88
N ARG A 268 -0.74 12.42 7.35
CA ARG A 268 -1.92 13.00 8.01
C ARG A 268 -3.04 11.99 8.18
N GLU A 269 -3.28 11.15 7.18
CA GLU A 269 -4.27 10.07 7.27
C GLU A 269 -3.92 9.03 8.35
N LEU A 270 -2.63 8.69 8.55
CA LEU A 270 -2.20 7.82 9.65
C LEU A 270 -2.55 8.42 11.02
N VAL A 271 -2.32 9.73 11.21
CA VAL A 271 -2.70 10.43 12.44
C VAL A 271 -4.23 10.44 12.59
N GLY A 272 -4.97 10.82 11.54
CA GLY A 272 -6.43 10.89 11.55
C GLY A 272 -7.12 9.54 11.78
N ALA A 273 -6.53 8.45 11.29
CA ALA A 273 -7.05 7.10 11.50
C ALA A 273 -6.82 6.56 12.92
N GLY A 274 -5.95 7.17 13.73
CA GLY A 274 -5.63 6.71 15.09
C GLY A 274 -4.49 5.69 15.14
N VAL A 275 -3.63 5.66 14.13
CA VAL A 275 -2.45 4.76 14.12
C VAL A 275 -1.45 5.14 15.21
N LEU A 276 -1.30 6.45 15.51
CA LEU A 276 -0.42 6.92 16.59
C LEU A 276 -0.83 6.34 17.96
N GLU A 277 -2.12 6.36 18.28
CA GLU A 277 -2.67 5.82 19.52
C GLU A 277 -2.44 4.31 19.61
N GLN A 278 -2.65 3.59 18.51
CA GLN A 278 -2.41 2.15 18.46
C GLN A 278 -0.93 1.80 18.64
N VAL A 279 -0.03 2.54 18.01
CA VAL A 279 1.43 2.36 18.16
C VAL A 279 1.86 2.68 19.60
N THR A 280 1.23 3.67 20.25
CA THR A 280 1.45 3.98 21.65
C THR A 280 1.00 2.83 22.59
N ILE A 281 -0.12 2.16 22.28
CA ILE A 281 -0.53 0.95 23.00
C ILE A 281 0.50 -0.17 22.79
N LEU A 282 1.01 -0.34 21.58
CA LEU A 282 2.02 -1.36 21.29
C LEU A 282 3.35 -1.09 22.01
N SER A 283 3.72 0.17 22.26
CA SER A 283 4.95 0.53 22.99
C SER A 283 4.92 0.08 24.46
N SER A 284 3.74 -0.10 25.05
CA SER A 284 3.59 -0.61 26.42
C SER A 284 3.79 -2.11 26.57
N LYS A 285 3.91 -2.85 25.44
CA LYS A 285 4.15 -4.30 25.44
C LYS A 285 5.64 -4.60 25.44
N ASN A 286 6.02 -5.74 26.02
CA ASN A 286 7.39 -6.25 25.96
C ASN A 286 7.63 -6.96 24.63
N TRP A 287 8.52 -6.41 23.80
CA TRP A 287 8.94 -7.00 22.54
C TRP A 287 10.35 -7.56 22.65
N ASN A 288 10.60 -8.75 22.08
CA ASN A 288 11.94 -9.34 22.01
C ASN A 288 12.74 -8.80 20.81
N ASP A 289 12.05 -8.41 19.75
CA ASP A 289 12.65 -7.91 18.53
C ASP A 289 12.95 -6.39 18.65
N ARG A 290 14.23 -6.02 18.55
CA ARG A 290 14.69 -4.63 18.61
C ARG A 290 14.14 -3.77 17.49
N ASP A 291 13.98 -4.34 16.30
CA ASP A 291 13.46 -3.60 15.16
C ASP A 291 12.02 -3.10 15.42
N ILE A 292 11.21 -3.89 16.16
CA ILE A 292 9.86 -3.47 16.58
C ILE A 292 9.93 -2.22 17.46
N ILE A 293 10.85 -2.21 18.43
CA ILE A 293 10.99 -1.08 19.37
C ILE A 293 11.48 0.17 18.63
N GLU A 294 12.45 0.02 17.74
CA GLU A 294 12.98 1.11 16.93
C GLU A 294 11.92 1.69 15.98
N ASP A 295 11.15 0.83 15.31
CA ASP A 295 10.08 1.26 14.41
C ASP A 295 8.96 1.98 15.18
N ILE A 296 8.56 1.49 16.36
CA ILE A 296 7.58 2.14 17.24
C ILE A 296 8.05 3.57 17.58
N ASN A 297 9.28 3.71 18.08
CA ASN A 297 9.82 5.01 18.49
C ASN A 297 9.90 6.00 17.32
N ALA A 298 10.31 5.54 16.15
CA ALA A 298 10.38 6.36 14.95
C ALA A 298 8.98 6.82 14.49
N ILE A 299 8.02 5.91 14.42
CA ILE A 299 6.64 6.23 14.04
C ILE A 299 6.02 7.21 15.02
N GLN A 300 6.18 7.01 16.33
CA GLN A 300 5.67 7.93 17.34
C GLN A 300 6.25 9.32 17.14
N SER A 301 7.57 9.43 16.99
CA SER A 301 8.23 10.74 16.78
C SER A 301 7.69 11.46 15.54
N ASP A 302 7.60 10.76 14.41
CA ASP A 302 7.17 11.36 13.14
C ASP A 302 5.68 11.75 13.16
N LEU A 303 4.81 10.90 13.70
CA LEU A 303 3.37 11.16 13.74
C LEU A 303 3.00 12.19 14.83
N GLU A 304 3.72 12.25 15.96
CA GLU A 304 3.54 13.32 16.95
C GLU A 304 3.92 14.68 16.39
N GLN A 305 5.00 14.75 15.61
CA GLN A 305 5.37 15.98 14.93
C GLN A 305 4.30 16.42 13.94
N GLU A 306 3.78 15.50 13.12
CA GLU A 306 2.69 15.79 12.17
C GLU A 306 1.41 16.21 12.91
N ARG A 307 1.05 15.55 14.01
CA ARG A 307 -0.11 15.90 14.84
C ARG A 307 0.00 17.34 15.38
N LYS A 308 1.19 17.74 15.84
CA LYS A 308 1.42 19.14 16.30
C LYS A 308 1.21 20.15 15.16
N VAL A 309 1.67 19.81 13.95
CA VAL A 309 1.43 20.65 12.76
C VAL A 309 -0.05 20.70 12.41
N MET A 310 -0.73 19.56 12.39
CA MET A 310 -2.18 19.46 12.08
C MET A 310 -3.04 20.20 13.09
N ASN A 311 -2.62 20.27 14.36
CA ASN A 311 -3.31 21.01 15.42
C ASN A 311 -2.96 22.50 15.43
N SER A 312 -2.29 23.02 14.41
CA SER A 312 -2.03 24.45 14.33
C SER A 312 -3.31 25.21 13.98
N PHE A 313 -3.53 26.35 14.66
CA PHE A 313 -4.69 27.20 14.37
C PHE A 313 -4.69 27.73 12.93
N GLU A 314 -3.52 27.96 12.35
CA GLU A 314 -3.42 28.47 10.98
C GLU A 314 -3.97 27.46 9.97
N LEU A 315 -3.63 26.16 10.10
CA LEU A 315 -4.17 25.11 9.25
C LEU A 315 -5.68 24.93 9.46
N TYR A 316 -6.13 24.96 10.70
CA TYR A 316 -7.56 24.91 11.01
C TYR A 316 -8.31 26.09 10.35
N ARG A 317 -7.76 27.31 10.47
CA ARG A 317 -8.32 28.49 9.82
C ARG A 317 -8.42 28.34 8.30
N GLU A 318 -7.36 27.85 7.65
CA GLU A 318 -7.35 27.59 6.21
C GLU A 318 -8.39 26.54 5.80
N GLU A 319 -8.51 25.47 6.57
CA GLU A 319 -9.52 24.43 6.35
C GLU A 319 -10.94 25.00 6.42
N VAL A 320 -11.28 25.74 7.46
CA VAL A 320 -12.59 26.38 7.61
C VAL A 320 -12.87 27.36 6.47
N LEU A 321 -11.91 28.23 6.14
CA LEU A 321 -12.09 29.24 5.08
C LEU A 321 -12.18 28.65 3.69
N SER A 322 -11.58 27.48 3.44
CA SER A 322 -11.73 26.74 2.18
C SER A 322 -13.12 26.12 2.01
N GLY A 323 -13.90 25.97 3.09
CA GLY A 323 -15.18 25.29 3.10
C GLY A 323 -15.13 23.75 2.98
N ALA A 324 -13.94 23.18 2.91
CA ALA A 324 -13.73 21.74 2.73
C ALA A 324 -13.35 21.07 4.06
N LEU A 325 -14.26 21.10 5.04
CA LEU A 325 -14.03 20.47 6.34
C LEU A 325 -14.02 18.95 6.26
N SER A 326 -13.11 18.35 7.01
CA SER A 326 -13.01 16.90 7.22
C SER A 326 -12.68 16.58 8.68
N TRP A 327 -12.96 15.34 9.13
CA TRP A 327 -12.60 14.95 10.49
C TRP A 327 -11.08 14.83 10.64
N THR A 328 -10.44 15.90 11.09
CA THR A 328 -9.02 15.91 11.51
C THR A 328 -8.92 15.87 13.04
N PRO A 329 -7.78 15.54 13.64
CA PRO A 329 -7.61 15.50 15.10
C PRO A 329 -7.96 16.81 15.79
N VAL A 330 -7.76 17.96 15.13
CA VAL A 330 -8.00 19.29 15.69
C VAL A 330 -9.42 19.49 16.21
N HIS A 331 -10.43 18.94 15.49
CA HIS A 331 -11.83 19.11 15.85
C HIS A 331 -12.17 18.48 17.22
N LYS A 332 -11.48 17.39 17.60
CA LYS A 332 -11.71 16.64 18.85
C LYS A 332 -10.67 16.91 19.93
N ASP A 333 -9.63 17.70 19.64
CA ASP A 333 -8.54 17.98 20.56
C ASP A 333 -8.93 19.06 21.57
N ARG A 334 -9.12 18.65 22.82
CA ARG A 334 -9.48 19.55 23.94
C ARG A 334 -8.41 20.63 24.17
N VAL A 335 -7.13 20.31 23.99
CA VAL A 335 -6.03 21.25 24.19
C VAL A 335 -6.09 22.34 23.13
N PHE A 336 -6.28 21.95 21.85
CA PHE A 336 -6.45 22.90 20.77
C PHE A 336 -7.58 23.91 21.07
N TRP A 337 -8.75 23.44 21.45
CA TRP A 337 -9.90 24.32 21.73
C TRP A 337 -9.68 25.22 22.92
N SER A 338 -9.08 24.70 24.03
CA SER A 338 -8.81 25.52 25.20
C SER A 338 -7.81 26.65 24.93
N GLU A 339 -6.81 26.42 24.08
CA GLU A 339 -5.76 27.40 23.78
C GLU A 339 -6.12 28.35 22.65
N ASN A 340 -6.95 27.94 21.69
CA ASN A 340 -7.16 28.67 20.45
C ASN A 340 -8.56 29.23 20.25
N VAL A 341 -9.54 28.88 21.09
CA VAL A 341 -10.95 29.26 20.90
C VAL A 341 -11.15 30.77 20.75
N GLN A 342 -10.39 31.60 21.50
CA GLN A 342 -10.47 33.05 21.39
C GLN A 342 -9.91 33.62 20.07
N ARG A 343 -9.12 32.84 19.35
CA ARG A 343 -8.60 33.22 18.05
C ARG A 343 -9.66 33.22 16.95
N LEU A 344 -10.78 32.47 17.15
CA LEU A 344 -11.93 32.49 16.23
C LEU A 344 -12.65 33.85 16.21
N ASP A 345 -12.47 34.67 17.26
CA ASP A 345 -13.04 36.01 17.33
C ASP A 345 -12.25 37.07 16.54
N LYS A 346 -11.00 36.73 16.16
CA LYS A 346 -10.14 37.62 15.39
C LYS A 346 -10.75 37.93 14.01
N ASN A 347 -10.27 39.02 13.42
CA ASN A 347 -10.72 39.48 12.10
C ASN A 347 -12.25 39.62 11.98
N ASN A 348 -12.86 40.18 13.01
CA ASN A 348 -14.32 40.37 13.06
C ASN A 348 -15.12 39.05 12.93
N PHE A 349 -14.69 38.03 13.68
CA PHE A 349 -15.33 36.67 13.67
C PHE A 349 -15.28 35.98 12.31
N GLU A 350 -14.24 36.19 11.51
CA GLU A 350 -14.09 35.63 10.17
C GLU A 350 -14.25 34.11 10.16
N VAL A 351 -13.54 33.38 11.04
CA VAL A 351 -13.57 31.92 11.12
C VAL A 351 -14.91 31.44 11.66
N LEU A 352 -15.41 32.07 12.72
CA LEU A 352 -16.70 31.74 13.31
C LEU A 352 -17.84 31.97 12.33
N GLY A 353 -17.82 33.12 11.63
CA GLY A 353 -18.83 33.43 10.61
C GLY A 353 -18.84 32.45 9.45
N MET A 354 -17.67 31.94 9.06
CA MET A 354 -17.58 30.91 8.04
C MET A 354 -18.13 29.57 8.52
N LEU A 355 -17.86 29.15 9.76
CA LEU A 355 -18.47 27.96 10.35
C LEU A 355 -19.99 28.02 10.36
N VAL A 356 -20.56 29.17 10.77
CA VAL A 356 -22.00 29.38 10.74
C VAL A 356 -22.54 29.24 9.31
N ARG A 357 -21.91 29.91 8.35
CA ARG A 357 -22.29 29.81 6.94
C ARG A 357 -22.23 28.39 6.42
N LEU A 358 -21.20 27.59 6.78
CA LEU A 358 -21.10 26.20 6.40
C LEU A 358 -22.26 25.36 6.97
N VAL A 359 -22.70 25.62 8.19
CA VAL A 359 -23.90 24.94 8.73
C VAL A 359 -25.16 25.33 7.95
N GLU A 360 -25.31 26.61 7.55
CA GLU A 360 -26.47 27.10 6.84
C GLU A 360 -26.54 26.63 5.38
N GLU A 361 -25.44 26.69 4.66
CA GLU A 361 -25.45 26.60 3.19
C GLU A 361 -24.94 25.24 2.65
N THR A 362 -24.20 24.44 3.45
CA THR A 362 -23.60 23.22 2.88
C THR A 362 -24.62 22.12 2.56
N HIS A 363 -24.38 21.43 1.45
CA HIS A 363 -25.09 20.20 1.08
C HIS A 363 -24.30 18.92 1.41
N SER A 364 -23.05 19.05 1.84
CA SER A 364 -22.20 17.93 2.23
C SER A 364 -22.50 17.49 3.68
N PRO A 365 -22.96 16.27 3.92
CA PRO A 365 -23.19 15.76 5.28
C PRO A 365 -21.93 15.78 6.14
N LEU A 366 -20.77 15.49 5.54
CA LEU A 366 -19.48 15.53 6.24
C LEU A 366 -19.17 16.93 6.73
N VAL A 367 -19.24 17.94 5.86
CA VAL A 367 -18.97 19.34 6.21
C VAL A 367 -19.96 19.84 7.26
N ALA A 368 -21.25 19.52 7.12
CA ALA A 368 -22.28 19.88 8.08
C ALA A 368 -22.01 19.29 9.47
N SER A 369 -21.61 18.00 9.55
CA SER A 369 -21.33 17.35 10.84
C SER A 369 -20.13 17.98 11.53
N VAL A 370 -19.03 18.22 10.81
CA VAL A 370 -17.83 18.85 11.37
C VAL A 370 -18.11 20.29 11.81
N ALA A 371 -18.79 21.09 10.99
CA ALA A 371 -19.13 22.47 11.33
C ALA A 371 -20.06 22.57 12.57
N CYS A 372 -21.06 21.69 12.68
CA CYS A 372 -21.89 21.61 13.89
C CYS A 372 -21.09 21.26 15.13
N HIS A 373 -20.16 20.30 15.02
CA HIS A 373 -19.27 19.95 16.11
C HIS A 373 -18.39 21.12 16.57
N ASP A 374 -17.79 21.81 15.62
CA ASP A 374 -16.88 22.93 15.90
C ASP A 374 -17.61 24.12 16.55
N LEU A 375 -18.84 24.40 16.11
CA LEU A 375 -19.69 25.40 16.79
C LEU A 375 -20.00 24.97 18.23
N ALA A 376 -20.25 23.69 18.47
CA ALA A 376 -20.46 23.17 19.81
C ALA A 376 -19.20 23.30 20.69
N MET A 377 -18.03 22.97 20.13
CA MET A 377 -16.73 23.12 20.81
C MET A 377 -16.42 24.59 21.09
N TYR A 378 -16.68 25.50 20.15
CA TYR A 378 -16.57 26.94 20.38
C TYR A 378 -17.42 27.38 21.57
N MET A 379 -18.71 27.00 21.61
CA MET A 379 -19.59 27.35 22.74
C MET A 379 -19.14 26.73 24.06
N LYS A 380 -18.57 25.54 24.02
CA LYS A 380 -18.07 24.83 25.21
C LYS A 380 -16.84 25.48 25.83
N TYR A 381 -15.88 25.91 25.01
CA TYR A 381 -14.59 26.39 25.48
C TYR A 381 -14.50 27.93 25.55
N HIS A 382 -15.34 28.66 24.79
CA HIS A 382 -15.30 30.12 24.80
C HIS A 382 -16.21 30.73 25.89
N PRO A 383 -15.70 31.64 26.75
CA PRO A 383 -16.50 32.21 27.83
C PRO A 383 -17.82 32.86 27.38
N SER A 384 -17.79 33.55 26.23
CA SER A 384 -18.96 34.22 25.63
C SER A 384 -19.48 33.52 24.36
N GLY A 385 -19.04 32.28 24.08
CA GLY A 385 -19.29 31.59 22.82
C GLY A 385 -20.77 31.47 22.47
N ARG A 386 -21.60 31.14 23.46
CA ARG A 386 -23.06 31.06 23.31
C ARG A 386 -23.69 32.40 22.92
N MET A 387 -23.29 33.48 23.55
CA MET A 387 -23.74 34.82 23.25
C MET A 387 -23.38 35.24 21.82
N HIS A 388 -22.19 34.84 21.37
CA HIS A 388 -21.74 35.11 19.99
C HIS A 388 -22.58 34.36 19.00
N ILE A 389 -22.83 33.06 19.21
CA ILE A 389 -23.63 32.22 18.30
C ILE A 389 -25.10 32.65 18.26
N GLN A 390 -25.67 33.14 19.39
CA GLN A 390 -27.04 33.67 19.41
C GLN A 390 -27.27 34.89 18.51
N ARG A 391 -26.23 35.59 18.09
CA ARG A 391 -26.32 36.70 17.12
C ARG A 391 -26.58 36.23 15.70
N TYR A 392 -26.30 34.95 15.43
CA TYR A 392 -26.59 34.28 14.16
C TYR A 392 -27.88 33.47 14.30
N ASN A 393 -28.72 33.48 13.29
CA ASN A 393 -30.01 32.72 13.31
C ASN A 393 -29.80 31.21 12.99
N VAL A 394 -28.65 30.63 13.39
CA VAL A 394 -28.28 29.26 13.07
C VAL A 394 -29.16 28.19 13.76
N LYS A 395 -29.94 28.57 14.79
CA LYS A 395 -30.76 27.67 15.60
C LYS A 395 -31.74 26.85 14.77
N ASP A 396 -32.52 27.53 13.89
CA ASP A 396 -33.57 26.87 13.11
C ASP A 396 -32.95 25.83 12.15
N ARG A 397 -31.82 26.16 11.55
CA ARG A 397 -31.08 25.23 10.70
C ARG A 397 -30.52 24.03 11.48
N LEU A 398 -30.00 24.23 12.67
CA LEU A 398 -29.56 23.13 13.54
C LEU A 398 -30.71 22.20 13.91
N MET A 399 -31.89 22.74 14.20
CA MET A 399 -33.08 21.95 14.48
C MET A 399 -33.54 21.15 13.25
N GLU A 400 -33.48 21.73 12.06
CA GLU A 400 -33.75 21.04 10.81
C GLU A 400 -32.76 19.88 10.58
N LEU A 401 -31.44 20.15 10.72
CA LEU A 401 -30.41 19.15 10.56
C LEU A 401 -30.51 17.98 11.56
N MET A 402 -30.97 18.27 12.79
CA MET A 402 -31.23 17.24 13.80
C MET A 402 -32.37 16.30 13.38
N VAL A 403 -33.36 16.78 12.63
CA VAL A 403 -34.51 15.98 12.18
C VAL A 403 -34.20 15.28 10.84
N THR A 404 -33.70 16.03 9.87
CA THR A 404 -33.60 15.59 8.45
C THR A 404 -32.21 15.06 8.06
N GLY A 405 -31.17 15.38 8.82
CA GLY A 405 -29.75 15.02 8.49
C GLY A 405 -29.47 13.50 8.54
N GLU A 406 -28.34 13.13 8.03
CA GLU A 406 -27.76 11.78 8.21
C GLU A 406 -27.40 11.51 9.69
N PRO A 407 -27.24 10.26 10.11
CA PRO A 407 -27.04 9.91 11.53
C PRO A 407 -25.93 10.69 12.23
N GLU A 408 -24.80 10.92 11.54
CA GLU A 408 -23.67 11.67 12.09
C GLU A 408 -23.97 13.17 12.18
N VAL A 409 -24.64 13.73 11.18
CA VAL A 409 -25.11 15.13 11.19
C VAL A 409 -26.12 15.35 12.34
N LYS A 410 -27.09 14.44 12.50
CA LYS A 410 -28.07 14.50 13.60
C LYS A 410 -27.39 14.52 14.96
N LYS A 411 -26.40 13.67 15.16
CA LYS A 411 -25.64 13.58 16.40
C LYS A 411 -24.91 14.90 16.73
N GLU A 412 -24.19 15.46 15.76
CA GLU A 412 -23.40 16.66 15.99
C GLU A 412 -24.28 17.93 16.04
N ALA A 413 -25.39 17.98 15.28
CA ALA A 413 -26.38 19.03 15.42
C ALA A 413 -27.07 19.01 16.80
N LEU A 414 -27.41 17.82 17.33
CA LEU A 414 -27.92 17.66 18.68
C LEU A 414 -26.91 18.14 19.72
N PHE A 415 -25.64 17.77 19.58
CA PHE A 415 -24.57 18.24 20.45
C PHE A 415 -24.44 19.77 20.42
N CYS A 416 -24.53 20.39 19.24
CA CYS A 416 -24.47 21.84 19.10
C CYS A 416 -25.69 22.53 19.78
N ILE A 417 -26.91 21.97 19.62
CA ILE A 417 -28.13 22.45 20.28
C ILE A 417 -28.00 22.31 21.79
N GLN A 418 -27.49 21.21 22.30
CA GLN A 418 -27.24 21.03 23.72
C GLN A 418 -26.32 22.12 24.28
N MET A 419 -25.23 22.42 23.58
CA MET A 419 -24.31 23.50 23.99
C MET A 419 -24.97 24.89 23.94
N LEU A 420 -25.94 25.11 23.05
CA LEU A 420 -26.67 26.37 22.94
C LEU A 420 -27.62 26.60 24.12
N PHE A 421 -28.21 25.52 24.68
CA PHE A 421 -29.25 25.60 25.73
C PHE A 421 -28.78 25.31 27.14
N LEU A 422 -27.69 24.52 27.33
CA LEU A 422 -27.17 24.15 28.66
C LEU A 422 -26.59 25.38 29.38
N HIS A 423 -26.86 25.54 30.65
CA HIS A 423 -26.24 26.57 31.51
C HIS A 423 -24.81 26.14 31.95
N LYS A 424 -23.92 27.10 32.14
CA LYS A 424 -22.51 26.89 32.52
C LYS A 424 -22.32 26.07 33.81
N TRP A 425 -23.32 25.98 34.65
CA TRP A 425 -23.33 25.28 35.94
C TRP A 425 -23.42 23.75 35.83
N ASP A 426 -23.75 23.23 34.64
CA ASP A 426 -24.00 21.79 34.47
C ASP A 426 -22.70 21.02 34.05
N PHE A 427 -21.57 21.70 33.96
CA PHE A 427 -20.30 21.12 33.46
C PHE A 427 -19.23 20.88 34.52
N ASP A 428 -19.40 21.39 35.76
CA ASP A 428 -18.38 21.27 36.81
C ASP A 428 -18.48 19.99 37.67
N GLU A 429 -19.42 19.07 37.40
CA GLU A 429 -19.64 17.87 38.21
C GLU A 429 -19.44 16.55 37.45
N SER A 430 -18.44 16.43 36.57
CA SER A 430 -17.96 15.09 36.18
C SER A 430 -16.52 15.15 35.68
N SER A 431 -15.64 14.97 36.63
CA SER A 431 -14.22 14.64 36.50
C SER A 431 -14.05 13.22 35.94
#